data_10d878822a92d86790175795e97b7f9b
#
_entry.id   10d878822a92d86790175795e97b7f9b
#
_cell.length_a   1.000
_cell.length_b   1.000
_cell.length_c   1.000
_cell.angle_alpha   90.00
_cell.angle_beta   90.00
_cell.angle_gamma   90.00
#
_symmetry.space_group_name_H-M   'P 1'
#
loop_
_entity.id
_entity.type
_entity.pdbx_description
1 polymer ?
#
loop_
_entity_poly.entity_id
_entity_poly.type
_entity_poly.pdbx_seq_one_letter_code
_entity_poly.pdbx_strand_id
1 'polypeptide(L)'
;TVLFIFGGGISLGLGMDQSGAARYFANLFFPLFKGSGWLIRFFGVAVVGALVTNAMANVAAAALILPSVIPLAQLEGVDPRVLALCLGMATSFAMLLVIGCPPNAIAYSYRQFKSSDLTKAGLVATPVLLWALIVICALWWNVLGLV
;
A
#
# COMPACT_ATOMS: atom_id res chain seq x y z
N THR A 1 2.13 21.71 -8.28
CA THR A 1 1.69 20.91 -7.07
C THR A 1 2.13 19.46 -7.17
N VAL A 2 1.87 18.76 -8.28
CA VAL A 2 2.23 17.33 -8.45
C VAL A 2 3.75 17.09 -8.32
N LEU A 3 4.56 17.92 -8.96
CA LEU A 3 6.02 17.84 -8.89
C LEU A 3 6.56 17.96 -7.45
N PHE A 4 5.96 18.83 -6.63
CA PHE A 4 6.35 18.98 -5.22
C PHE A 4 5.98 17.74 -4.38
N ILE A 5 4.84 17.11 -4.66
CA ILE A 5 4.42 15.88 -3.99
C ILE A 5 5.40 14.74 -4.32
N PHE A 6 5.74 14.57 -5.60
CA PHE A 6 6.71 13.54 -6.02
C PHE A 6 8.12 13.84 -5.50
N GLY A 7 8.60 15.07 -5.66
CA GLY A 7 9.92 15.48 -5.16
C GLY A 7 10.01 15.36 -3.63
N GLY A 8 9.00 15.78 -2.91
CA GLY A 8 8.91 15.64 -1.45
C GLY A 8 8.87 14.16 -1.02
N GLY A 9 8.10 13.33 -1.71
CA GLY A 9 8.05 11.88 -1.45
C GLY A 9 9.40 11.19 -1.66
N ILE A 10 10.09 11.50 -2.75
CA ILE A 10 11.44 10.97 -3.02
C ILE A 10 12.44 11.46 -1.97
N SER A 11 12.43 12.75 -1.63
CA SER A 11 13.31 13.32 -0.61
C SER A 11 13.06 12.71 0.76
N LEU A 12 11.79 12.50 1.13
CA LEU A 12 11.42 11.81 2.37
C LEU A 12 11.93 10.36 2.35
N GLY A 13 11.76 9.66 1.23
CA GLY A 13 12.24 8.29 1.07
C GLY A 13 13.76 8.18 1.26
N LEU A 14 14.53 9.07 0.63
CA LEU A 14 15.99 9.13 0.79
C LEU A 14 16.37 9.48 2.24
N GLY A 15 15.68 10.42 2.86
CA GLY A 15 15.90 10.78 4.27
C GLY A 15 15.60 9.61 5.22
N MET A 16 14.55 8.85 4.98
CA MET A 16 14.23 7.65 5.75
C MET A 16 15.27 6.54 5.59
N ASP A 17 15.80 6.37 4.38
CA ASP A 17 16.86 5.38 4.14
C ASP A 17 18.17 5.79 4.83
N GLN A 18 18.61 7.03 4.65
CA GLN A 18 19.83 7.55 5.25
C GLN A 18 19.78 7.62 6.79
N SER A 19 18.63 7.94 7.35
CA SER A 19 18.43 8.00 8.82
C SER A 19 18.27 6.62 9.47
N GLY A 20 18.12 5.56 8.68
CA GLY A 20 17.80 4.23 9.18
C GLY A 20 16.33 4.06 9.63
N ALA A 21 15.51 5.11 9.48
CA ALA A 21 14.09 5.06 9.85
C ALA A 21 13.34 3.99 9.06
N ALA A 22 13.67 3.81 7.77
CA ALA A 22 13.08 2.75 6.94
C ALA A 22 13.33 1.36 7.56
N ARG A 23 14.55 1.09 8.05
CA ARG A 23 14.90 -0.17 8.73
C ARG A 23 14.19 -0.30 10.08
N TYR A 24 14.03 0.80 10.81
CA TYR A 24 13.30 0.80 12.08
C TYR A 24 11.83 0.43 11.87
N PHE A 25 11.16 1.05 10.92
CA PHE A 25 9.78 0.71 10.56
C PHE A 25 9.67 -0.71 10.02
N ALA A 26 10.58 -1.12 9.16
CA ALA A 26 10.64 -2.50 8.70
C ALA A 26 10.72 -3.47 9.89
N ASN A 27 11.65 -3.27 10.82
CA ASN A 27 11.82 -4.10 12.00
C ASN A 27 10.63 -4.08 12.96
N LEU A 28 9.86 -3.00 12.99
CA LEU A 28 8.64 -2.90 13.80
C LEU A 28 7.49 -3.73 13.20
N PHE A 29 7.36 -3.72 11.88
CA PHE A 29 6.32 -4.48 11.18
C PHE A 29 6.70 -5.92 10.86
N PHE A 30 7.98 -6.22 10.71
CA PHE A 30 8.52 -7.54 10.37
C PHE A 30 8.20 -8.67 11.36
N PRO A 31 8.29 -8.46 12.69
CA PRO A 31 8.03 -9.53 13.65
C PRO A 31 6.62 -10.10 13.51
N LEU A 32 5.66 -9.29 13.06
CA LEU A 32 4.28 -9.72 12.81
C LEU A 32 4.16 -10.76 11.68
N PHE A 33 5.15 -10.81 10.78
CA PHE A 33 5.14 -11.68 9.60
C PHE A 33 6.30 -12.68 9.55
N LYS A 34 7.12 -12.74 10.62
CA LYS A 34 8.23 -13.68 10.75
C LYS A 34 7.71 -15.12 10.80
N GLY A 35 8.26 -15.98 9.93
CA GLY A 35 7.90 -17.39 9.87
C GLY A 35 6.72 -17.73 8.97
N SER A 36 6.08 -16.74 8.37
CA SER A 36 4.98 -16.92 7.43
C SER A 36 5.51 -16.92 5.99
N GLY A 37 4.88 -17.70 5.13
CA GLY A 37 5.25 -17.77 3.72
C GLY A 37 5.16 -16.39 3.03
N TRP A 38 5.76 -16.27 1.86
CA TRP A 38 5.81 -15.04 1.07
C TRP A 38 4.43 -14.38 0.85
N LEU A 39 3.36 -15.19 0.70
CA LEU A 39 1.98 -14.72 0.55
C LEU A 39 1.50 -13.86 1.73
N ILE A 40 1.84 -14.24 2.97
CA ILE A 40 1.39 -13.50 4.17
C ILE A 40 2.12 -12.15 4.26
N ARG A 41 3.36 -12.08 3.81
CA ARG A 41 4.12 -10.82 3.73
C ARG A 41 3.55 -9.87 2.70
N PHE A 42 3.18 -10.38 1.52
CA PHE A 42 2.46 -9.62 0.51
C PHE A 42 1.15 -9.08 1.04
N PHE A 43 0.40 -9.91 1.76
CA PHE A 43 -0.82 -9.50 2.43
C PHE A 43 -0.57 -8.38 3.43
N GLY A 44 0.47 -8.50 4.26
CA GLY A 44 0.84 -7.48 5.23
C GLY A 44 1.16 -6.13 4.60
N VAL A 45 1.99 -6.12 3.57
CA VAL A 45 2.33 -4.91 2.81
C VAL A 45 1.10 -4.30 2.14
N ALA A 46 0.24 -5.12 1.55
CA ALA A 46 -0.99 -4.66 0.92
C ALA A 46 -1.98 -4.07 1.93
N VAL A 47 -2.15 -4.69 3.10
CA VAL A 47 -3.01 -4.18 4.18
C VAL A 47 -2.50 -2.84 4.70
N VAL A 48 -1.20 -2.74 4.98
CA VAL A 48 -0.60 -1.48 5.45
C VAL A 48 -0.77 -0.39 4.38
N GLY A 49 -0.49 -0.71 3.11
CA GLY A 49 -0.71 0.22 1.99
C GLY A 49 -2.15 0.71 1.91
N ALA A 50 -3.13 -0.20 1.97
CA ALA A 50 -4.54 0.12 1.93
C ALA A 50 -5.01 0.94 3.14
N LEU A 51 -4.48 0.70 4.33
CA LEU A 51 -4.81 1.48 5.53
C LEU A 51 -4.25 2.90 5.45
N VAL A 52 -2.99 3.03 5.08
CA VAL A 52 -2.31 4.33 5.00
C VAL A 52 -2.92 5.21 3.92
N THR A 53 -3.27 4.64 2.76
CA THR A 53 -3.88 5.40 1.67
C THR A 53 -5.25 5.97 2.00
N ASN A 54 -5.97 5.39 2.95
CA ASN A 54 -7.24 5.96 3.42
C ASN A 54 -7.04 7.27 4.21
N ALA A 55 -5.87 7.47 4.81
CA ALA A 55 -5.53 8.69 5.54
C ALA A 55 -4.84 9.76 4.67
N MET A 56 -4.30 9.37 3.51
CA MET A 56 -3.58 10.28 2.61
C MET A 56 -3.75 9.86 1.15
N ALA A 57 -3.35 10.72 0.20
CA ALA A 57 -3.41 10.41 -1.22
C ALA A 57 -2.57 9.18 -1.58
N ASN A 58 -3.05 8.34 -2.53
CA ASN A 58 -2.44 7.08 -2.95
C ASN A 58 -0.94 7.22 -3.27
N VAL A 59 -0.59 8.28 -4.03
CA VAL A 59 0.80 8.56 -4.42
C VAL A 59 1.67 8.87 -3.20
N ALA A 60 1.14 9.63 -2.23
CA ALA A 60 1.86 9.97 -1.01
C ALA A 60 2.06 8.72 -0.13
N ALA A 61 1.04 7.87 -0.02
CA ALA A 61 1.12 6.60 0.70
C ALA A 61 2.17 5.67 0.09
N ALA A 62 2.17 5.53 -1.24
CA ALA A 62 3.17 4.73 -1.94
C ALA A 62 4.59 5.30 -1.72
N ALA A 63 4.79 6.61 -1.88
CA ALA A 63 6.07 7.26 -1.69
C ALA A 63 6.61 7.14 -0.25
N LEU A 64 5.71 7.12 0.74
CA LEU A 64 6.07 6.93 2.15
C LEU A 64 6.51 5.50 2.46
N ILE A 65 5.82 4.50 1.89
CA ILE A 65 6.01 3.09 2.27
C ILE A 65 7.06 2.39 1.40
N LEU A 66 7.20 2.77 0.11
CA LEU A 66 8.15 2.15 -0.82
C LEU A 66 9.59 2.08 -0.31
N PRO A 67 10.16 3.14 0.30
CA PRO A 67 11.52 3.10 0.82
C PRO A 67 11.75 2.04 1.91
N SER A 68 10.67 1.66 2.61
CA SER A 68 10.73 0.61 3.63
C SER A 68 10.53 -0.78 3.02
N VAL A 69 9.72 -0.89 1.97
CA VAL A 69 9.36 -2.16 1.32
C VAL A 69 10.49 -2.69 0.43
N ILE A 70 11.25 -1.81 -0.23
CA ILE A 70 12.34 -2.22 -1.13
C ILE A 70 13.48 -2.93 -0.40
N PRO A 71 14.05 -2.39 0.69
CA PRO A 71 15.06 -3.11 1.48
C PRO A 71 14.52 -4.40 2.08
N LEU A 72 13.24 -4.40 2.42
CA LEU A 72 12.53 -5.56 2.92
C LEU A 72 12.57 -6.72 1.93
N ALA A 73 12.18 -6.45 0.69
CA ALA A 73 12.17 -7.45 -0.37
C ALA A 73 13.57 -8.04 -0.59
N GLN A 74 14.60 -7.18 -0.58
CA GLN A 74 16.00 -7.60 -0.75
C GLN A 74 16.49 -8.52 0.36
N LEU A 75 16.12 -8.23 1.64
CA LEU A 75 16.48 -9.05 2.79
C LEU A 75 15.84 -10.44 2.74
N GLU A 76 14.70 -10.56 2.09
CA GLU A 76 13.93 -11.80 1.98
C GLU A 76 14.19 -12.59 0.68
N GLY A 77 15.06 -12.06 -0.19
CA GLY A 77 15.38 -12.69 -1.47
C GLY A 77 14.24 -12.65 -2.49
N VAL A 78 13.26 -11.75 -2.30
CA VAL A 78 12.15 -11.53 -3.22
C VAL A 78 12.49 -10.35 -4.13
N ASP A 79 12.08 -10.40 -5.40
CA ASP A 79 12.28 -9.26 -6.30
C ASP A 79 11.56 -8.00 -5.75
N PRO A 80 12.28 -6.90 -5.47
CA PRO A 80 11.69 -5.67 -4.96
C PRO A 80 10.56 -5.09 -5.84
N ARG A 81 10.61 -5.36 -7.14
CA ARG A 81 9.60 -4.89 -8.10
C ARG A 81 8.23 -5.50 -7.79
N VAL A 82 8.22 -6.75 -7.37
CA VAL A 82 7.00 -7.51 -7.08
C VAL A 82 6.29 -6.92 -5.87
N LEU A 83 7.03 -6.65 -4.78
CA LEU A 83 6.46 -5.99 -3.60
C LEU A 83 6.04 -4.54 -3.87
N ALA A 84 6.83 -3.80 -4.65
CA ALA A 84 6.51 -2.43 -5.02
C ALA A 84 5.22 -2.34 -5.85
N LEU A 85 5.03 -3.24 -6.80
CA LEU A 85 3.80 -3.33 -7.60
C LEU A 85 2.59 -3.70 -6.73
N CYS A 86 2.75 -4.67 -5.83
CA CYS A 86 1.69 -5.04 -4.89
C CYS A 86 1.25 -3.85 -4.02
N LEU A 87 2.23 -3.12 -3.46
CA LEU A 87 1.96 -1.91 -2.69
C LEU A 87 1.25 -0.85 -3.54
N GLY A 88 1.74 -0.57 -4.74
CA GLY A 88 1.13 0.41 -5.66
C GLY A 88 -0.32 0.10 -5.98
N MET A 89 -0.65 -1.17 -6.24
CA MET A 89 -2.02 -1.62 -6.45
C MET A 89 -2.86 -1.51 -5.17
N ALA A 90 -2.32 -1.90 -4.02
CA ALA A 90 -3.00 -1.85 -2.73
C ALA A 90 -3.34 -0.41 -2.30
N THR A 91 -2.46 0.57 -2.58
CA THR A 91 -2.75 1.98 -2.30
C THR A 91 -3.90 2.55 -3.13
N SER A 92 -4.31 1.89 -4.20
CA SER A 92 -5.48 2.30 -4.98
C SER A 92 -6.82 1.93 -4.32
N PHE A 93 -6.82 1.14 -3.24
CA PHE A 93 -8.03 0.70 -2.52
C PHE A 93 -8.44 1.67 -1.40
N ALA A 94 -8.35 2.98 -1.66
CA ALA A 94 -8.77 4.04 -0.75
C ALA A 94 -10.31 4.20 -0.75
N MET A 95 -11.03 3.22 -0.21
CA MET A 95 -12.50 3.18 -0.25
C MET A 95 -13.16 3.42 1.11
N LEU A 96 -12.40 3.54 2.21
CA LEU A 96 -12.97 3.70 3.54
C LEU A 96 -13.38 5.14 3.84
N LEU A 97 -12.61 6.12 3.37
CA LEU A 97 -12.83 7.54 3.67
C LEU A 97 -13.06 8.35 2.41
N VAL A 98 -13.93 9.36 2.53
CA VAL A 98 -14.21 10.32 1.44
C VAL A 98 -12.95 11.06 1.00
N ILE A 99 -12.07 11.38 1.95
CA ILE A 99 -10.85 12.15 1.71
C ILE A 99 -9.69 11.33 1.13
N GLY A 100 -9.77 10.00 1.17
CA GLY A 100 -8.68 9.13 0.74
C GLY A 100 -8.36 9.24 -0.76
N CYS A 101 -9.34 9.62 -1.58
CA CYS A 101 -9.18 9.66 -3.02
C CYS A 101 -10.04 10.78 -3.64
N PRO A 102 -9.53 11.56 -4.62
CA PRO A 102 -10.29 12.64 -5.26
C PRO A 102 -11.63 12.19 -5.87
N PRO A 103 -11.75 11.04 -6.54
CA PRO A 103 -13.03 10.54 -7.03
C PRO A 103 -14.09 10.37 -5.93
N ASN A 104 -13.70 9.89 -4.74
CA ASN A 104 -14.62 9.73 -3.61
C ASN A 104 -15.15 11.08 -3.13
N ALA A 105 -14.27 12.08 -3.06
CA ALA A 105 -14.66 13.45 -2.67
C ALA A 105 -15.60 14.09 -3.68
N ILE A 106 -15.34 13.88 -4.99
CA ILE A 106 -16.21 14.36 -6.07
C ILE A 106 -17.57 13.68 -5.96
N ALA A 107 -17.63 12.36 -5.86
CA ALA A 107 -18.88 11.63 -5.73
C ALA A 107 -19.69 12.07 -4.50
N TYR A 108 -19.01 12.29 -3.37
CA TYR A 108 -19.63 12.80 -2.15
C TYR A 108 -20.20 14.22 -2.30
N SER A 109 -19.59 15.06 -3.13
CA SER A 109 -20.06 16.43 -3.36
C SER A 109 -21.45 16.51 -3.98
N TYR A 110 -21.89 15.48 -4.69
CA TYR A 110 -23.25 15.36 -5.23
C TYR A 110 -24.32 15.05 -4.17
N ARG A 111 -23.92 14.82 -2.90
CA ARG A 111 -24.81 14.58 -1.74
C ARG A 111 -25.83 13.45 -1.92
N GLN A 112 -25.52 12.45 -2.74
CA GLN A 112 -26.41 11.30 -2.98
C GLN A 112 -26.28 10.21 -1.93
N PHE A 113 -25.20 10.22 -1.12
CA PHE A 113 -24.94 9.25 -0.05
C PHE A 113 -24.26 9.93 1.13
N LYS A 114 -24.31 9.27 2.29
CA LYS A 114 -23.62 9.75 3.51
C LYS A 114 -22.20 9.18 3.57
N SER A 115 -21.31 9.89 4.26
CA SER A 115 -19.94 9.38 4.51
C SER A 115 -19.94 7.98 5.15
N SER A 116 -20.90 7.72 6.05
CA SER A 116 -21.08 6.41 6.68
C SER A 116 -21.39 5.29 5.69
N ASP A 117 -22.07 5.58 4.61
CA ASP A 117 -22.43 4.57 3.60
C ASP A 117 -21.20 4.16 2.79
N LEU A 118 -20.35 5.14 2.46
CA LEU A 118 -19.06 4.89 1.83
C LEU A 118 -18.16 4.02 2.74
N THR A 119 -18.07 4.39 4.02
CA THR A 119 -17.26 3.62 4.99
C THR A 119 -17.75 2.19 5.12
N LYS A 120 -19.07 1.96 5.20
CA LYS A 120 -19.64 0.60 5.25
C LYS A 120 -19.35 -0.20 3.99
N ALA A 121 -19.53 0.41 2.82
CA ALA A 121 -19.22 -0.22 1.54
C ALA A 121 -17.72 -0.53 1.43
N GLY A 122 -16.85 0.41 1.83
CA GLY A 122 -15.39 0.26 1.84
C GLY A 122 -14.92 -0.82 2.80
N LEU A 123 -15.59 -0.99 3.94
CA LEU A 123 -15.23 -2.00 4.93
C LEU A 123 -15.45 -3.44 4.42
N VAL A 124 -16.40 -3.61 3.51
CA VAL A 124 -16.64 -4.88 2.82
C VAL A 124 -15.78 -5.00 1.57
N ALA A 125 -15.69 -3.94 0.78
CA ALA A 125 -14.97 -3.94 -0.49
C ALA A 125 -13.46 -4.09 -0.31
N THR A 126 -12.86 -3.40 0.67
CA THR A 126 -11.39 -3.42 0.87
C THR A 126 -10.84 -4.82 1.15
N PRO A 127 -11.38 -5.63 2.07
CA PRO A 127 -10.91 -7.01 2.28
C PRO A 127 -11.07 -7.89 1.03
N VAL A 128 -12.18 -7.76 0.32
CA VAL A 128 -12.44 -8.53 -0.91
C VAL A 128 -11.42 -8.17 -1.99
N LEU A 129 -11.16 -6.88 -2.18
CA LEU A 129 -10.18 -6.40 -3.16
C LEU A 129 -8.74 -6.78 -2.78
N LEU A 130 -8.39 -6.71 -1.50
CA LEU A 130 -7.09 -7.17 -1.02
C LEU A 130 -6.90 -8.67 -1.23
N TRP A 131 -7.93 -9.46 -0.96
CA TRP A 131 -7.88 -10.90 -1.21
C TRP A 131 -7.74 -11.20 -2.70
N ALA A 132 -8.54 -10.54 -3.55
CA ALA A 132 -8.45 -10.67 -5.00
C ALA A 132 -7.06 -10.26 -5.53
N LEU A 133 -6.51 -9.15 -5.03
CA LEU A 133 -5.17 -8.68 -5.38
C LEU A 133 -4.12 -9.77 -5.11
N ILE A 134 -4.16 -10.38 -3.93
CA ILE A 134 -3.18 -11.39 -3.55
C ILE A 134 -3.30 -12.64 -4.41
N VAL A 135 -4.52 -13.09 -4.68
CA VAL A 135 -4.76 -14.25 -5.55
C VAL A 135 -4.23 -13.96 -6.97
N ILE A 136 -4.54 -12.79 -7.52
CA ILE A 136 -4.08 -12.39 -8.86
C ILE A 136 -2.55 -12.28 -8.89
N CYS A 137 -1.96 -11.61 -7.90
CA CYS A 137 -0.52 -11.48 -7.79
C CYS A 137 0.16 -12.85 -7.65
N ALA A 138 -0.37 -13.73 -6.80
CA ALA A 138 0.17 -15.07 -6.61
C ALA A 138 0.15 -15.90 -7.89
N LEU A 139 -0.96 -15.87 -8.63
CA LEU A 139 -1.09 -16.59 -9.89
C LEU A 139 -0.18 -16.02 -10.97
N TRP A 140 -0.21 -14.69 -11.14
CA TRP A 140 0.53 -14.01 -12.21
C TRP A 140 2.04 -14.09 -12.04
N TRP A 141 2.53 -13.91 -10.84
CA TRP A 141 3.97 -13.96 -10.57
C TRP A 141 4.55 -15.37 -10.59
N ASN A 142 3.73 -16.37 -10.22
CA ASN A 142 4.11 -17.77 -10.42
C ASN A 142 4.27 -18.09 -11.93
N VAL A 143 3.37 -17.56 -12.77
CA VAL A 143 3.47 -17.72 -14.23
C VAL A 143 4.71 -17.01 -14.81
N LEU A 144 5.08 -15.86 -14.25
CA LEU A 144 6.25 -15.08 -14.67
C LEU A 144 7.57 -15.61 -14.06
N GLY A 145 7.52 -16.55 -13.13
CA GLY A 145 8.73 -17.10 -12.47
C GLY A 145 9.45 -16.06 -11.60
N LEU A 146 8.71 -15.09 -11.03
CA LEU A 146 9.27 -14.02 -10.19
C LEU A 146 9.24 -14.37 -8.70
N VAL A 147 8.57 -15.46 -8.34
CA VAL A 147 8.44 -15.97 -6.96
C VAL A 147 8.55 -17.49 -6.97
#